data_5238e11c4cf1ea8bd1ab6dede684e2a0
#
_entry.id   5238e11c4cf1ea8bd1ab6dede684e2a0
#
_cell.length_a   1.000
_cell.length_b   1.000
_cell.length_c   1.000
_cell.angle_alpha   90.00
_cell.angle_beta   90.00
_cell.angle_gamma   90.00
#
_symmetry.space_group_name_H-M   'P 1'
#
loop_
_entity.id
_entity.type
_entity.pdbx_description
1 polymer ?
#
loop_
_entity_poly.entity_id
_entity_poly.type
_entity_poly.pdbx_seq_one_letter_code
_entity_poly.pdbx_strand_id
1 'polypeptide(L)'
;MKNKKQVGKALGKVASGLYVVTTKFDDKEDAVLASWVNQCSFEPPAVTIALATLRSARLLVEASEAFIVNVLPKEDMALLKHFSRPPEKIFKGVKTRKGFNGIKILSDAVSYLECEVAHSMQAGDHVLYVGEIIGGKTLKGGEPYIHVRDNGFNY
;
A
#
# COMPACT_ATOMS: atom_id res chain seq x y z
N MET A 1 -0.67 9.50 -27.40
CA MET A 1 -0.32 10.57 -26.44
C MET A 1 0.77 11.46 -27.03
N LYS A 2 0.51 12.75 -27.12
CA LYS A 2 1.53 13.75 -27.50
C LYS A 2 2.48 14.04 -26.33
N ASN A 3 3.75 14.31 -26.61
CA ASN A 3 4.76 14.68 -25.60
C ASN A 3 4.97 13.66 -24.46
N LYS A 4 4.93 12.36 -24.72
CA LYS A 4 5.05 11.29 -23.71
C LYS A 4 6.20 11.54 -22.72
N LYS A 5 7.38 11.99 -23.20
CA LYS A 5 8.54 12.29 -22.35
C LYS A 5 8.26 13.39 -21.33
N GLN A 6 7.59 14.47 -21.73
CA GLN A 6 7.24 15.58 -20.83
C GLN A 6 6.14 15.17 -19.85
N VAL A 7 5.13 14.44 -20.33
CA VAL A 7 4.09 13.88 -19.45
C VAL A 7 4.70 12.96 -18.40
N GLY A 8 5.65 12.09 -18.76
CA GLY A 8 6.33 11.23 -17.81
C GLY A 8 7.08 12.01 -16.73
N LYS A 9 7.81 13.08 -17.12
CA LYS A 9 8.49 13.96 -16.15
C LYS A 9 7.50 14.68 -15.23
N ALA A 10 6.40 15.18 -15.77
CA ALA A 10 5.36 15.85 -14.98
C ALA A 10 4.69 14.89 -13.98
N LEU A 11 4.31 13.70 -14.42
CA LEU A 11 3.75 12.65 -13.55
C LEU A 11 4.74 12.24 -12.44
N GLY A 12 6.05 12.20 -12.74
CA GLY A 12 7.07 11.90 -11.73
C GLY A 12 7.10 12.91 -10.58
N LYS A 13 6.64 14.16 -10.81
CA LYS A 13 6.55 15.21 -9.77
C LYS A 13 5.31 15.11 -8.88
N VAL A 14 4.36 14.26 -9.23
CA VAL A 14 3.25 13.94 -8.32
C VAL A 14 3.80 13.12 -7.17
N ALA A 15 4.02 13.77 -6.05
CA ALA A 15 4.55 13.13 -4.85
C ALA A 15 3.54 12.14 -4.27
N SER A 16 4.05 11.07 -3.69
CA SER A 16 3.28 10.08 -2.92
C SER A 16 4.02 9.69 -1.66
N GLY A 17 3.37 8.94 -0.77
CA GLY A 17 4.10 8.19 0.25
C GLY A 17 4.65 6.89 -0.30
N LEU A 18 5.28 6.10 0.58
CA LEU A 18 5.56 4.69 0.37
C LEU A 18 4.91 3.88 1.49
N TYR A 19 4.26 2.80 1.09
CA TYR A 19 3.42 1.98 1.93
C TYR A 19 3.67 0.50 1.63
N VAL A 20 3.36 -0.34 2.60
CA VAL A 20 3.15 -1.76 2.35
C VAL A 20 1.70 -2.07 2.62
N VAL A 21 0.99 -2.51 1.60
CA VAL A 21 -0.38 -3.01 1.74
C VAL A 21 -0.29 -4.49 2.05
N THR A 22 -0.82 -4.89 3.20
CA THR A 22 -0.88 -6.29 3.64
C THR A 22 -2.32 -6.78 3.56
N THR A 23 -2.49 -8.05 3.25
CA THR A 23 -3.81 -8.69 3.12
C THR A 23 -3.72 -10.17 3.45
N LYS A 24 -4.88 -10.78 3.74
CA LYS A 24 -4.99 -12.20 4.05
C LYS A 24 -6.37 -12.71 3.69
N PHE A 25 -6.44 -13.90 3.09
CA PHE A 25 -7.67 -14.65 2.90
C PHE A 25 -7.42 -16.12 3.21
N ASP A 26 -8.20 -16.70 4.12
CA ASP A 26 -8.00 -18.02 4.68
C ASP A 26 -6.58 -18.17 5.27
N ASP A 27 -5.81 -19.14 4.79
CA ASP A 27 -4.41 -19.42 5.18
C ASP A 27 -3.38 -18.68 4.33
N LYS A 28 -3.83 -17.98 3.26
CA LYS A 28 -2.95 -17.24 2.35
C LYS A 28 -2.79 -15.79 2.80
N GLU A 29 -1.56 -15.34 2.84
CA GLU A 29 -1.22 -13.95 3.17
C GLU A 29 -0.25 -13.39 2.14
N ASP A 30 -0.35 -12.09 1.88
CA ASP A 30 0.53 -11.40 0.94
C ASP A 30 0.74 -9.94 1.35
N ALA A 31 1.72 -9.31 0.74
CA ALA A 31 2.02 -7.90 0.91
C ALA A 31 2.59 -7.32 -0.38
N VAL A 32 2.31 -6.05 -0.62
CA VAL A 32 2.83 -5.34 -1.78
C VAL A 32 3.31 -3.95 -1.39
N LEU A 33 4.52 -3.59 -1.87
CA LEU A 33 5.01 -2.22 -1.81
C LEU A 33 4.17 -1.36 -2.75
N ALA A 34 3.55 -0.29 -2.23
CA ALA A 34 2.64 0.58 -2.94
C ALA A 34 2.98 2.05 -2.71
N SER A 35 2.84 2.87 -3.74
CA SER A 35 2.99 4.32 -3.66
C SER A 35 1.67 5.08 -3.91
N TRP A 36 0.71 4.44 -4.56
CA TRP A 36 -0.56 5.09 -4.87
C TRP A 36 -1.61 4.78 -3.80
N VAL A 37 -1.51 5.52 -2.70
CA VAL A 37 -2.43 5.51 -1.56
C VAL A 37 -2.76 6.95 -1.22
N ASN A 38 -4.05 7.29 -1.18
CA ASN A 38 -4.50 8.64 -0.84
C ASN A 38 -5.76 8.59 0.03
N GLN A 39 -5.87 9.52 0.97
CA GLN A 39 -7.14 9.76 1.65
C GLN A 39 -8.17 10.29 0.64
N CYS A 40 -9.38 9.77 0.67
CA CYS A 40 -10.44 10.15 -0.28
C CYS A 40 -11.77 10.55 0.38
N SER A 41 -11.91 10.36 1.69
CA SER A 41 -13.13 10.77 2.44
C SER A 41 -12.79 11.09 3.89
N PHE A 42 -13.61 11.97 4.50
CA PHE A 42 -13.59 12.27 5.93
C PHE A 42 -14.68 11.51 6.69
N GLU A 43 -15.85 11.31 6.07
CA GLU A 43 -17.01 10.68 6.72
C GLU A 43 -17.77 9.81 5.72
N PRO A 44 -17.71 8.48 5.81
CA PRO A 44 -16.74 7.74 6.65
C PRO A 44 -15.30 8.01 6.20
N PRO A 45 -14.30 7.92 7.10
CA PRO A 45 -12.91 8.10 6.72
C PRO A 45 -12.50 6.96 5.78
N ALA A 46 -11.88 7.30 4.64
CA ALA A 46 -11.51 6.31 3.64
C ALA A 46 -10.21 6.67 2.91
N VAL A 47 -9.56 5.63 2.41
CA VAL A 47 -8.38 5.74 1.55
C VAL A 47 -8.61 4.99 0.24
N THR A 48 -8.00 5.48 -0.83
CA THR A 48 -7.84 4.72 -2.07
C THR A 48 -6.48 4.05 -2.10
N ILE A 49 -6.42 2.83 -2.63
CA ILE A 49 -5.18 2.17 -3.04
C ILE A 49 -5.31 1.73 -4.49
N ALA A 50 -4.23 1.81 -5.28
CA ALA A 50 -4.19 1.26 -6.63
C ALA A 50 -3.17 0.13 -6.71
N LEU A 51 -3.64 -1.07 -7.06
CA LEU A 51 -2.81 -2.27 -7.20
C LEU A 51 -2.78 -2.72 -8.67
N ALA A 52 -1.59 -3.01 -9.19
CA ALA A 52 -1.46 -3.53 -10.54
C ALA A 52 -2.21 -4.86 -10.68
N THR A 53 -2.91 -5.02 -11.82
CA THR A 53 -3.77 -6.19 -12.09
C THR A 53 -3.06 -7.54 -11.95
N LEU A 54 -1.75 -7.58 -12.19
CA LEU A 54 -0.95 -8.80 -12.11
C LEU A 54 -0.39 -9.10 -10.71
N ARG A 55 -0.65 -8.26 -9.69
CA ARG A 55 -0.17 -8.53 -8.32
C ARG A 55 -1.05 -9.56 -7.62
N SER A 56 -0.42 -10.60 -7.04
CA SER A 56 -1.10 -11.64 -6.27
C SER A 56 -1.88 -11.09 -5.06
N ALA A 57 -1.33 -10.10 -4.36
CA ALA A 57 -1.99 -9.43 -3.25
C ALA A 57 -3.37 -8.87 -3.62
N ARG A 58 -3.56 -8.40 -4.87
CA ARG A 58 -4.85 -7.92 -5.37
C ARG A 58 -5.95 -8.97 -5.26
N LEU A 59 -5.65 -10.22 -5.63
CA LEU A 59 -6.62 -11.32 -5.55
C LEU A 59 -7.05 -11.60 -4.12
N LEU A 60 -6.13 -11.49 -3.16
CA LEU A 60 -6.46 -11.66 -1.76
C LEU A 60 -7.29 -10.48 -1.21
N VAL A 61 -7.00 -9.25 -1.64
CA VAL A 61 -7.83 -8.07 -1.30
C VAL A 61 -9.26 -8.25 -1.81
N GLU A 62 -9.45 -8.75 -3.04
CA GLU A 62 -10.77 -9.02 -3.59
C GLU A 62 -11.51 -10.14 -2.84
N ALA A 63 -10.81 -11.21 -2.49
CA ALA A 63 -11.40 -12.34 -1.80
C ALA A 63 -11.76 -12.03 -0.33
N SER A 64 -10.91 -11.26 0.36
CA SER A 64 -11.11 -10.91 1.78
C SER A 64 -11.92 -9.65 2.00
N GLU A 65 -12.04 -8.80 0.98
CA GLU A 65 -12.60 -7.45 1.06
C GLU A 65 -11.93 -6.59 2.16
N ALA A 66 -10.65 -6.88 2.46
CA ALA A 66 -9.91 -6.24 3.54
C ALA A 66 -8.43 -6.08 3.23
N PHE A 67 -7.84 -5.00 3.74
CA PHE A 67 -6.40 -4.76 3.67
C PHE A 67 -5.93 -3.84 4.81
N ILE A 68 -4.64 -3.85 5.07
CA ILE A 68 -4.01 -2.91 5.99
C ILE A 68 -2.95 -2.09 5.23
N VAL A 69 -3.01 -0.77 5.37
CA VAL A 69 -1.98 0.14 4.86
C VAL A 69 -0.96 0.36 5.97
N ASN A 70 0.29 -0.02 5.75
CA ASN A 70 1.41 0.24 6.65
C ASN A 70 2.25 1.38 6.08
N VAL A 71 2.36 2.49 6.79
CA VAL A 71 3.10 3.69 6.36
C VAL A 71 4.59 3.49 6.63
N LEU A 72 5.42 3.56 5.59
CA LEU A 72 6.86 3.34 5.73
C LEU A 72 7.59 4.56 6.30
N PRO A 73 8.56 4.33 7.22
CA PRO A 73 9.38 5.41 7.78
C PRO A 73 10.38 5.96 6.74
N LYS A 74 10.65 7.25 6.83
CA LYS A 74 11.63 7.94 5.98
C LYS A 74 13.07 7.48 6.25
N GLU A 75 13.41 7.28 7.52
CA GLU A 75 14.80 7.07 7.93
C GLU A 75 15.19 5.60 8.02
N ASP A 76 14.25 4.71 8.28
CA ASP A 76 14.49 3.27 8.33
C ASP A 76 14.08 2.58 7.01
N MET A 77 15.07 2.28 6.20
CA MET A 77 14.88 1.67 4.88
C MET A 77 14.72 0.15 4.92
N ALA A 78 14.71 -0.49 6.08
CA ALA A 78 14.68 -1.96 6.18
C ALA A 78 13.41 -2.55 5.55
N LEU A 79 12.24 -1.99 5.86
CA LEU A 79 10.97 -2.44 5.27
C LEU A 79 10.92 -2.18 3.76
N LEU A 80 11.37 -1.00 3.31
CA LEU A 80 11.43 -0.69 1.88
C LEU A 80 12.32 -1.69 1.13
N LYS A 81 13.51 -1.98 1.63
CA LYS A 81 14.44 -2.94 1.03
C LYS A 81 13.82 -4.34 0.97
N HIS A 82 13.19 -4.77 2.08
CA HIS A 82 12.56 -6.09 2.17
C HIS A 82 11.43 -6.24 1.13
N PHE A 83 10.48 -5.31 1.08
CA PHE A 83 9.31 -5.42 0.20
C PHE A 83 9.56 -4.99 -1.25
N SER A 84 10.73 -4.39 -1.55
CA SER A 84 11.17 -4.18 -2.94
C SER A 84 11.57 -5.49 -3.62
N ARG A 85 12.10 -6.46 -2.85
CA ARG A 85 12.51 -7.80 -3.33
C ARG A 85 12.18 -8.82 -2.25
N PRO A 86 10.89 -9.12 -2.04
CA PRO A 86 10.48 -9.99 -0.95
C PRO A 86 10.94 -11.44 -1.17
N PRO A 87 11.27 -12.17 -0.09
CA PRO A 87 11.51 -13.59 -0.16
C PRO A 87 10.22 -14.36 -0.46
N GLU A 88 10.32 -15.66 -0.82
CA GLU A 88 9.17 -16.53 -1.05
C GLU A 88 8.17 -16.49 0.12
N LYS A 89 8.67 -16.58 1.37
CA LYS A 89 7.89 -16.32 2.58
C LYS A 89 7.95 -14.83 2.89
N ILE A 90 6.98 -14.08 2.38
CA ILE A 90 7.01 -12.62 2.29
C ILE A 90 7.26 -11.90 3.63
N PHE A 91 6.84 -12.45 4.76
CA PHE A 91 7.06 -11.88 6.10
C PHE A 91 8.26 -12.47 6.85
N LYS A 92 9.08 -13.33 6.20
CA LYS A 92 10.27 -13.90 6.85
C LYS A 92 11.26 -12.78 7.23
N GLY A 93 11.61 -12.70 8.52
CA GLY A 93 12.53 -11.70 9.04
C GLY A 93 11.91 -10.33 9.32
N VAL A 94 10.59 -10.18 9.15
CA VAL A 94 9.85 -8.95 9.46
C VAL A 94 9.07 -9.11 10.74
N LYS A 95 9.21 -8.18 11.67
CA LYS A 95 8.41 -8.14 12.89
C LYS A 95 6.98 -7.73 12.57
N THR A 96 6.03 -8.57 12.93
CA THR A 96 4.61 -8.33 12.67
C THR A 96 3.76 -8.55 13.90
N ARG A 97 2.59 -7.97 13.92
CA ARG A 97 1.50 -8.26 14.85
C ARG A 97 0.20 -8.51 14.10
N LYS A 98 -0.75 -9.17 14.72
CA LYS A 98 -2.06 -9.44 14.12
C LYS A 98 -2.94 -8.19 14.21
N GLY A 99 -3.52 -7.78 13.10
CA GLY A 99 -4.58 -6.78 12.98
C GLY A 99 -5.93 -7.41 12.65
N PHE A 100 -6.80 -6.59 12.09
CA PHE A 100 -8.14 -6.96 11.65
C PHE A 100 -8.10 -8.21 10.75
N ASN A 101 -9.01 -9.15 10.98
CA ASN A 101 -9.09 -10.44 10.25
C ASN A 101 -7.78 -11.25 10.23
N GLY A 102 -6.87 -11.01 11.19
CA GLY A 102 -5.57 -11.67 11.24
C GLY A 102 -4.57 -11.19 10.18
N ILE A 103 -4.87 -10.13 9.46
CA ILE A 103 -3.95 -9.48 8.52
C ILE A 103 -2.76 -8.92 9.31
N LYS A 104 -1.56 -9.05 8.77
CA LYS A 104 -0.35 -8.62 9.46
C LYS A 104 -0.14 -7.11 9.40
N ILE A 105 0.12 -6.52 10.56
CA ILE A 105 0.61 -5.16 10.74
C ILE A 105 2.13 -5.22 10.89
N LEU A 106 2.86 -4.37 10.17
CA LEU A 106 4.31 -4.28 10.27
C LEU A 106 4.68 -3.47 11.51
N SER A 107 5.38 -4.10 12.47
CA SER A 107 5.69 -3.48 13.76
C SER A 107 6.62 -2.26 13.65
N ASP A 108 7.42 -2.21 12.59
CA ASP A 108 8.37 -1.13 12.33
C ASP A 108 7.84 -0.04 11.38
N ALA A 109 6.56 -0.09 11.00
CA ALA A 109 5.88 1.00 10.31
C ALA A 109 5.69 2.24 11.22
N VAL A 110 5.58 3.42 10.64
CA VAL A 110 5.24 4.66 11.37
C VAL A 110 3.82 4.58 11.94
N SER A 111 2.90 4.15 11.10
CA SER A 111 1.49 3.97 11.43
C SER A 111 0.86 2.93 10.53
N TYR A 112 -0.35 2.51 10.87
CA TYR A 112 -1.15 1.64 10.03
C TYR A 112 -2.62 2.06 10.04
N LEU A 113 -3.33 1.68 8.97
CA LEU A 113 -4.77 1.84 8.80
C LEU A 113 -5.37 0.49 8.41
N GLU A 114 -6.38 0.04 9.13
CA GLU A 114 -7.16 -1.15 8.86
C GLU A 114 -8.39 -0.77 8.03
N CYS A 115 -8.60 -1.42 6.89
CA CYS A 115 -9.58 -1.01 5.92
C CYS A 115 -10.46 -2.18 5.46
N GLU A 116 -11.75 -1.92 5.30
CA GLU A 116 -12.69 -2.76 4.57
C GLU A 116 -12.96 -2.16 3.18
N VAL A 117 -12.99 -2.99 2.15
CA VAL A 117 -13.24 -2.55 0.78
C VAL A 117 -14.71 -2.17 0.61
N ALA A 118 -14.97 -0.90 0.32
CA ALA A 118 -16.31 -0.41 0.01
C ALA A 118 -16.62 -0.45 -1.49
N HIS A 119 -15.64 -0.11 -2.32
CA HIS A 119 -15.77 -0.04 -3.76
C HIS A 119 -14.46 -0.43 -4.46
N SER A 120 -14.58 -0.89 -5.70
CA SER A 120 -13.43 -1.08 -6.58
C SER A 120 -13.78 -0.69 -8.02
N MET A 121 -12.76 -0.28 -8.78
CA MET A 121 -12.91 0.02 -10.20
C MET A 121 -11.62 -0.28 -10.96
N GLN A 122 -11.78 -0.73 -12.19
CA GLN A 122 -10.64 -0.88 -13.11
C GLN A 122 -10.14 0.50 -13.55
N ALA A 123 -8.84 0.71 -13.49
CA ALA A 123 -8.17 1.94 -13.90
C ALA A 123 -6.93 1.59 -14.75
N GLY A 124 -7.13 1.32 -16.05
CA GLY A 124 -6.07 0.90 -16.95
C GLY A 124 -5.47 -0.46 -16.53
N ASP A 125 -4.18 -0.50 -16.24
CA ASP A 125 -3.44 -1.69 -15.79
C ASP A 125 -3.44 -1.89 -14.26
N HIS A 126 -4.25 -1.11 -13.54
CA HIS A 126 -4.45 -1.20 -12.09
C HIS A 126 -5.94 -1.35 -11.75
N VAL A 127 -6.20 -1.84 -10.54
CA VAL A 127 -7.51 -1.76 -9.90
C VAL A 127 -7.40 -0.80 -8.74
N LEU A 128 -8.31 0.15 -8.70
CA LEU A 128 -8.47 1.09 -7.59
C LEU A 128 -9.46 0.51 -6.59
N TYR A 129 -9.08 0.47 -5.32
CA TYR A 129 -9.94 0.08 -4.20
C TYR A 129 -10.17 1.28 -3.29
N VAL A 130 -11.41 1.50 -2.90
CA VAL A 130 -11.79 2.41 -1.82
C VAL A 130 -11.96 1.58 -0.56
N GLY A 131 -11.12 1.81 0.43
CA GLY A 131 -11.19 1.16 1.74
C GLY A 131 -11.69 2.13 2.80
N GLU A 132 -12.82 1.82 3.43
CA GLU A 132 -13.27 2.51 4.64
C GLU A 132 -12.35 2.15 5.80
N ILE A 133 -11.88 3.15 6.53
CA ILE A 133 -10.97 2.98 7.66
C ILE A 133 -11.78 2.57 8.88
N ILE A 134 -11.57 1.36 9.36
CA ILE A 134 -12.24 0.80 10.55
C ILE A 134 -11.35 0.80 11.79
N GLY A 135 -10.05 1.05 11.62
CA GLY A 135 -9.08 1.10 12.72
C GLY A 135 -7.74 1.64 12.25
N GLY A 136 -6.87 1.90 13.19
CA GLY A 136 -5.52 2.37 12.88
C GLY A 136 -4.83 2.96 14.10
N LYS A 137 -3.50 3.10 14.01
CA LYS A 137 -2.69 3.64 15.09
C LYS A 137 -1.34 4.14 14.58
N THR A 138 -0.83 5.20 15.18
CA THR A 138 0.59 5.57 15.08
C THR A 138 1.40 4.65 16.00
N LEU A 139 2.44 4.01 15.44
CA LEU A 139 3.27 3.01 16.14
C LEU A 139 4.57 3.61 16.65
N LYS A 140 5.24 4.43 15.84
CA LYS A 140 6.51 5.09 16.16
C LYS A 140 6.40 6.58 15.88
N GLY A 141 7.16 7.38 16.57
CA GLY A 141 7.49 8.72 16.13
C GLY A 141 8.31 8.65 14.84
N GLY A 142 8.31 9.71 14.05
CA GLY A 142 9.07 9.82 12.81
C GLY A 142 8.23 10.27 11.64
N GLU A 143 8.91 10.62 10.56
CA GLU A 143 8.29 11.10 9.34
C GLU A 143 7.98 9.94 8.38
N PRO A 144 6.88 10.01 7.64
CA PRO A 144 6.59 9.07 6.57
C PRO A 144 7.56 9.31 5.39
N TYR A 145 7.81 8.26 4.62
CA TYR A 145 8.58 8.37 3.39
C TYR A 145 7.79 9.13 2.33
N ILE A 146 8.40 10.18 1.76
CA ILE A 146 7.86 10.91 0.61
C ILE A 146 8.58 10.45 -0.64
N HIS A 147 7.82 10.01 -1.64
CA HIS A 147 8.33 9.44 -2.87
C HIS A 147 8.01 10.33 -4.06
N VAL A 148 9.04 10.66 -4.84
CA VAL A 148 8.94 11.29 -6.15
C VAL A 148 9.75 10.47 -7.14
N ARG A 149 9.36 10.52 -8.42
CA ARG A 149 9.99 9.74 -9.48
C ARG A 149 10.52 10.65 -10.57
N ASP A 150 11.57 10.21 -11.27
CA ASP A 150 12.08 10.94 -12.43
C ASP A 150 11.14 10.80 -13.63
N ASN A 151 10.40 9.69 -13.70
CA ASN A 151 9.46 9.37 -14.76
C ASN A 151 8.20 8.70 -14.18
N GLY A 152 7.03 9.25 -14.48
CA GLY A 152 5.75 8.74 -13.99
C GLY A 152 5.23 7.48 -14.68
N PHE A 153 5.91 6.98 -15.70
CA PHE A 153 5.55 5.70 -16.36
C PHE A 153 6.30 4.49 -15.80
N ASN A 154 7.22 4.68 -14.87
CA ASN A 154 8.01 3.62 -14.23
C ASN A 154 8.06 3.84 -12.72
N TYR A 155 8.26 2.74 -11.99
CA TYR A 155 8.57 2.75 -10.56
C TYR A 155 10.06 3.00 -10.30
#